data_a34e25d40315acc9494fe2bb8add907a
#
_entry.id   a34e25d40315acc9494fe2bb8add907a
#
_cell.length_a   1.000
_cell.length_b   1.000
_cell.length_c   1.000
_cell.angle_alpha   90.00
_cell.angle_beta   90.00
_cell.angle_gamma   90.00
#
_symmetry.space_group_name_H-M   'P 1'
#
loop_
_entity.id
_entity.type
_entity.pdbx_description
1 polymer ?
#
loop_
_entity_poly.entity_id
_entity_poly.type
_entity_poly.pdbx_seq_one_letter_code
_entity_poly.pdbx_strand_id
1 'polypeptide(L)'
;MKLALLIAAALLVAGCSDSAPPKPEVKFTVDGQSISARPFLYCDVMVTKCDRDNAAQAKLTVPPGKQVVVAVPKDVAESPWSVVIEYKTAAGEQKDPETVATFVPNERTDYTVQLPNAGDQLQTVEVKQASAKQDPNATSDIQLLARAVWSLQVQSS
;
A
#
# COMPACT_ATOMS: atom_id res chain seq x y z
N MET A 1 54.12 41.92 -27.54
CA MET A 1 52.69 41.64 -27.30
C MET A 1 52.57 40.23 -26.69
N LYS A 2 52.30 40.12 -25.38
CA LYS A 2 52.14 38.84 -24.70
C LYS A 2 50.65 38.67 -24.45
N LEU A 3 50.07 37.67 -25.11
CA LEU A 3 48.65 37.29 -24.96
C LEU A 3 48.56 36.34 -23.79
N ALA A 4 47.92 36.76 -22.69
CA ALA A 4 47.64 35.91 -21.52
C ALA A 4 46.29 35.20 -21.71
N LEU A 5 46.35 33.88 -21.84
CA LEU A 5 45.17 33.03 -21.92
C LEU A 5 44.69 32.73 -20.49
N LEU A 6 43.55 33.29 -20.09
CA LEU A 6 42.84 32.95 -18.85
C LEU A 6 41.96 31.72 -19.09
N ILE A 7 42.37 30.59 -18.52
CA ILE A 7 41.52 29.37 -18.48
C ILE A 7 40.66 29.45 -17.24
N ALA A 8 39.35 29.68 -17.44
CA ALA A 8 38.34 29.59 -16.38
C ALA A 8 37.96 28.11 -16.17
N ALA A 9 38.42 27.51 -15.08
CA ALA A 9 38.01 26.17 -14.65
C ALA A 9 36.61 26.27 -14.02
N ALA A 10 35.56 25.81 -14.74
CA ALA A 10 34.22 25.64 -14.19
C ALA A 10 34.20 24.37 -13.32
N LEU A 11 34.12 24.51 -12.02
CA LEU A 11 33.88 23.44 -11.07
C LEU A 11 32.39 23.03 -11.16
N LEU A 12 32.12 21.93 -11.85
CA LEU A 12 30.83 21.25 -11.80
C LEU A 12 30.68 20.58 -10.44
N VAL A 13 29.98 21.23 -9.53
CA VAL A 13 29.53 20.60 -8.28
C VAL A 13 28.36 19.67 -8.65
N ALA A 14 28.65 18.39 -8.87
CA ALA A 14 27.65 17.35 -8.93
C ALA A 14 27.09 17.18 -7.51
N GLY A 15 26.00 17.86 -7.21
CA GLY A 15 25.25 17.65 -5.99
C GLY A 15 24.60 16.26 -6.05
N CYS A 16 25.17 15.27 -5.35
CA CYS A 16 24.45 14.04 -5.03
C CYS A 16 23.31 14.42 -4.06
N SER A 17 22.12 14.59 -4.59
CA SER A 17 20.93 14.61 -3.74
C SER A 17 20.67 13.16 -3.31
N ASP A 18 20.99 12.82 -2.07
CA ASP A 18 20.56 11.61 -1.40
C ASP A 18 19.04 11.66 -1.19
N SER A 19 18.28 11.53 -2.27
CA SER A 19 16.84 11.28 -2.17
C SER A 19 16.66 9.81 -1.83
N ALA A 20 16.01 9.54 -0.69
CA ALA A 20 15.61 8.18 -0.32
C ALA A 20 14.85 7.52 -1.48
N PRO A 21 15.02 6.21 -1.73
CA PRO A 21 14.30 5.52 -2.79
C PRO A 21 12.77 5.69 -2.58
N PRO A 22 12.01 5.81 -3.67
CA PRO A 22 10.56 5.95 -3.58
C PRO A 22 9.96 4.74 -2.86
N LYS A 23 8.98 5.00 -1.99
CA LYS A 23 8.24 3.95 -1.29
C LYS A 23 7.40 3.15 -2.31
N PRO A 24 7.24 1.82 -2.13
CA PRO A 24 6.46 1.01 -3.05
C PRO A 24 5.00 1.44 -3.08
N GLU A 25 4.36 1.34 -4.25
CA GLU A 25 2.95 1.66 -4.45
C GLU A 25 2.16 0.38 -4.72
N VAL A 26 0.95 0.32 -4.17
CA VAL A 26 -0.04 -0.74 -4.45
C VAL A 26 -1.06 -0.23 -5.44
N LYS A 27 -1.39 -1.03 -6.45
CA LYS A 27 -2.38 -0.68 -7.46
C LYS A 27 -3.71 -1.36 -7.19
N PHE A 28 -4.79 -0.59 -7.26
CA PHE A 28 -6.18 -1.06 -7.19
C PHE A 28 -6.85 -0.85 -8.54
N THR A 29 -7.57 -1.86 -9.02
CA THR A 29 -8.24 -1.82 -10.34
C THR A 29 -9.69 -2.28 -10.21
N VAL A 30 -10.62 -1.53 -10.79
CA VAL A 30 -12.06 -1.83 -10.89
C VAL A 30 -12.51 -1.54 -12.30
N ASP A 31 -13.13 -2.51 -12.97
CA ASP A 31 -13.67 -2.37 -14.34
C ASP A 31 -12.69 -1.67 -15.31
N GLY A 32 -11.39 -1.99 -15.22
CA GLY A 32 -10.34 -1.42 -16.06
C GLY A 32 -9.80 -0.04 -15.62
N GLN A 33 -10.43 0.61 -14.65
CA GLN A 33 -9.89 1.82 -14.02
C GLN A 33 -8.92 1.46 -12.91
N SER A 34 -7.75 2.07 -12.90
CA SER A 34 -6.70 1.79 -11.91
C SER A 34 -6.25 3.04 -11.20
N ILE A 35 -5.90 2.88 -9.93
CA ILE A 35 -5.23 3.90 -9.13
C ILE A 35 -4.08 3.27 -8.34
N SER A 36 -2.96 3.97 -8.21
CA SER A 36 -1.86 3.59 -7.33
C SER A 36 -1.96 4.34 -6.01
N ALA A 37 -1.83 3.61 -4.91
CA ALA A 37 -1.76 4.17 -3.57
C ALA A 37 -0.32 4.16 -3.06
N ARG A 38 0.14 5.27 -2.53
CA ARG A 38 1.33 5.33 -1.69
C ARG A 38 0.99 4.78 -0.29
N PRO A 39 1.97 4.29 0.49
CA PRO A 39 1.67 3.81 1.82
C PRO A 39 1.29 4.98 2.74
N PHE A 40 0.18 4.86 3.47
CA PHE A 40 -0.19 5.82 4.50
C PHE A 40 0.55 5.57 5.83
N LEU A 41 1.03 4.35 6.04
CA LEU A 41 1.98 3.97 7.09
C LEU A 41 3.15 3.25 6.43
N TYR A 42 4.37 3.65 6.76
CA TYR A 42 5.58 2.98 6.30
C TYR A 42 6.65 3.02 7.38
N CYS A 43 7.01 1.84 7.87
CA CYS A 43 7.99 1.66 8.93
C CYS A 43 9.21 0.88 8.44
N ASP A 44 10.30 0.97 9.19
CA ASP A 44 11.40 0.02 9.05
C ASP A 44 10.97 -1.41 9.44
N VAL A 45 11.82 -2.39 9.15
CA VAL A 45 11.50 -3.82 9.34
C VAL A 45 11.18 -4.17 10.80
N MET A 46 11.75 -3.44 11.76
CA MET A 46 11.54 -3.64 13.20
C MET A 46 10.47 -2.73 13.79
N VAL A 47 9.80 -1.92 12.96
CA VAL A 47 8.75 -0.99 13.38
C VAL A 47 9.24 -0.03 14.48
N THR A 48 10.48 0.45 14.33
CA THR A 48 11.10 1.42 15.25
C THR A 48 10.97 2.86 14.75
N LYS A 49 10.97 3.05 13.43
CA LYS A 49 10.77 4.34 12.76
C LYS A 49 9.66 4.22 11.74
N CYS A 50 8.64 5.04 11.87
CA CYS A 50 7.46 5.04 11.02
C CYS A 50 7.16 6.42 10.48
N ASP A 51 6.87 6.47 9.19
CA ASP A 51 6.31 7.64 8.52
C ASP A 51 4.80 7.44 8.33
N ARG A 52 4.03 8.50 8.51
CA ARG A 52 2.59 8.54 8.23
C ARG A 52 2.28 9.63 7.22
N ASP A 53 1.47 9.27 6.21
CA ASP A 53 0.96 10.20 5.22
C ASP A 53 -0.56 9.97 5.06
N ASN A 54 -1.36 10.71 5.81
CA ASN A 54 -2.82 10.58 5.77
C ASN A 54 -3.43 11.00 4.42
N ALA A 55 -2.68 11.70 3.56
CA ALA A 55 -3.09 12.06 2.22
C ALA A 55 -2.80 10.97 1.17
N ALA A 56 -2.08 9.90 1.55
CA ALA A 56 -1.69 8.84 0.63
C ALA A 56 -2.82 7.85 0.28
N GLN A 57 -3.96 7.92 0.97
CA GLN A 57 -5.11 7.04 0.68
C GLN A 57 -5.63 7.29 -0.74
N ALA A 58 -5.68 6.22 -1.52
CA ALA A 58 -6.30 6.24 -2.84
C ALA A 58 -7.83 6.30 -2.73
N LYS A 59 -8.48 6.88 -3.74
CA LYS A 59 -9.94 6.95 -3.82
C LYS A 59 -10.40 6.47 -5.18
N LEU A 60 -11.36 5.55 -5.20
CA LEU A 60 -11.94 5.02 -6.43
C LEU A 60 -13.43 4.73 -6.21
N THR A 61 -14.24 5.01 -7.22
CA THR A 61 -15.65 4.62 -7.20
C THR A 61 -15.76 3.13 -7.49
N VAL A 62 -16.39 2.38 -6.59
CA VAL A 62 -16.64 0.94 -6.73
C VAL A 62 -18.13 0.71 -6.57
N PRO A 63 -18.87 0.41 -7.64
CA PRO A 63 -20.29 0.06 -7.55
C PRO A 63 -20.52 -1.18 -6.69
N PRO A 64 -21.71 -1.34 -6.08
CA PRO A 64 -22.06 -2.54 -5.31
C PRO A 64 -21.79 -3.84 -6.08
N GLY A 65 -21.24 -4.83 -5.40
CA GLY A 65 -20.94 -6.15 -5.97
C GLY A 65 -19.79 -6.22 -6.95
N LYS A 66 -19.11 -5.09 -7.25
CA LYS A 66 -17.94 -5.07 -8.12
C LYS A 66 -16.69 -5.55 -7.40
N GLN A 67 -15.87 -6.27 -8.15
CA GLN A 67 -14.59 -6.79 -7.67
C GLN A 67 -13.50 -5.70 -7.74
N VAL A 68 -12.58 -5.73 -6.78
CA VAL A 68 -11.37 -4.91 -6.80
C VAL A 68 -10.16 -5.83 -6.95
N VAL A 69 -9.38 -5.63 -8.00
CA VAL A 69 -8.10 -6.31 -8.17
C VAL A 69 -7.03 -5.49 -7.47
N VAL A 70 -6.36 -6.12 -6.51
CA VAL A 70 -5.20 -5.58 -5.80
C VAL A 70 -3.95 -6.14 -6.48
N ALA A 71 -2.99 -5.28 -6.81
CA ALA A 71 -1.67 -5.70 -7.29
C ALA A 71 -0.57 -5.03 -6.46
N VAL A 72 0.31 -5.86 -5.90
CA VAL A 72 1.43 -5.42 -5.08
C VAL A 72 2.74 -5.56 -5.85
N PRO A 73 3.70 -4.62 -5.70
CA PRO A 73 5.01 -4.76 -6.30
C PRO A 73 5.82 -5.86 -5.59
N LYS A 74 6.88 -6.30 -6.24
CA LYS A 74 7.76 -7.37 -5.75
C LYS A 74 8.26 -7.10 -4.32
N ASP A 75 8.67 -5.88 -4.02
CA ASP A 75 9.20 -5.49 -2.70
C ASP A 75 8.18 -5.69 -1.57
N VAL A 76 6.89 -5.59 -1.87
CA VAL A 76 5.81 -5.89 -0.93
C VAL A 76 5.61 -7.40 -0.81
N ALA A 77 5.60 -8.12 -1.93
CA ALA A 77 5.38 -9.56 -1.98
C ALA A 77 6.54 -10.39 -1.39
N GLU A 78 7.75 -9.84 -1.28
CA GLU A 78 8.90 -10.49 -0.64
C GLU A 78 8.75 -10.69 0.89
N SER A 79 7.75 -10.05 1.50
CA SER A 79 7.36 -10.25 2.90
C SER A 79 5.95 -10.81 2.97
N PRO A 80 5.52 -11.40 4.09
CA PRO A 80 4.11 -11.75 4.26
C PRO A 80 3.23 -10.51 4.11
N TRP A 81 2.13 -10.64 3.39
CA TRP A 81 1.17 -9.57 3.21
C TRP A 81 -0.26 -10.05 3.25
N SER A 82 -1.19 -9.17 3.56
CA SER A 82 -2.60 -9.50 3.70
C SER A 82 -3.50 -8.42 3.12
N VAL A 83 -4.74 -8.81 2.83
CA VAL A 83 -5.81 -7.92 2.39
C VAL A 83 -6.89 -7.90 3.45
N VAL A 84 -7.25 -6.70 3.91
CA VAL A 84 -8.31 -6.43 4.87
C VAL A 84 -9.38 -5.60 4.18
N ILE A 85 -10.64 -5.91 4.39
CA ILE A 85 -11.76 -5.16 3.84
C ILE A 85 -12.72 -4.69 4.92
N GLU A 86 -13.39 -3.59 4.64
CA GLU A 86 -14.61 -3.17 5.32
C GLU A 86 -15.71 -2.99 4.29
N TYR A 87 -16.93 -3.41 4.62
CA TYR A 87 -18.06 -3.30 3.70
C TYR A 87 -19.39 -3.16 4.46
N LYS A 88 -20.41 -2.72 3.74
CA LYS A 88 -21.81 -2.77 4.19
C LYS A 88 -22.55 -3.85 3.43
N THR A 89 -23.41 -4.58 4.12
CA THR A 89 -24.34 -5.51 3.47
C THR A 89 -25.39 -4.74 2.65
N ALA A 90 -26.06 -5.43 1.74
CA ALA A 90 -27.21 -4.88 1.01
C ALA A 90 -28.33 -4.33 1.93
N ALA A 91 -28.43 -4.85 3.16
CA ALA A 91 -29.35 -4.36 4.19
C ALA A 91 -28.84 -3.12 4.95
N GLY A 92 -27.63 -2.62 4.63
CA GLY A 92 -27.03 -1.44 5.26
C GLY A 92 -26.28 -1.72 6.56
N GLU A 93 -26.10 -3.00 6.95
CA GLU A 93 -25.33 -3.38 8.13
C GLU A 93 -23.83 -3.18 7.86
N GLN A 94 -23.14 -2.43 8.73
CA GLN A 94 -21.70 -2.29 8.70
C GLN A 94 -21.03 -3.56 9.21
N LYS A 95 -20.09 -4.11 8.45
CA LYS A 95 -19.24 -5.22 8.88
C LYS A 95 -17.92 -4.70 9.43
N ASP A 96 -17.46 -5.34 10.49
CA ASP A 96 -16.13 -5.07 11.07
C ASP A 96 -15.03 -5.41 10.07
N PRO A 97 -13.82 -4.79 10.21
CA PRO A 97 -12.69 -5.10 9.35
C PRO A 97 -12.38 -6.60 9.34
N GLU A 98 -12.32 -7.19 8.16
CA GLU A 98 -12.07 -8.62 7.96
C GLU A 98 -10.84 -8.86 7.10
N THR A 99 -9.93 -9.75 7.54
CA THR A 99 -8.82 -10.23 6.73
C THR A 99 -9.32 -11.30 5.77
N VAL A 100 -9.42 -10.97 4.49
CA VAL A 100 -9.96 -11.89 3.46
C VAL A 100 -8.89 -12.71 2.77
N ALA A 101 -7.61 -12.34 2.90
CA ALA A 101 -6.50 -13.09 2.33
C ALA A 101 -5.20 -12.80 3.10
N THR A 102 -4.34 -13.80 3.21
CA THR A 102 -2.99 -13.70 3.73
C THR A 102 -2.05 -14.55 2.88
N PHE A 103 -0.91 -14.01 2.51
CA PHE A 103 0.07 -14.65 1.63
C PHE A 103 1.43 -14.72 2.32
N VAL A 104 2.13 -15.84 2.12
CA VAL A 104 3.52 -15.99 2.54
C VAL A 104 4.45 -15.29 1.52
N PRO A 105 5.73 -15.05 1.88
CA PRO A 105 6.65 -14.37 0.97
C PRO A 105 6.73 -15.02 -0.40
N ASN A 106 6.65 -14.19 -1.45
CA ASN A 106 6.75 -14.58 -2.87
C ASN A 106 5.66 -15.55 -3.39
N GLU A 107 4.57 -15.75 -2.65
CA GLU A 107 3.48 -16.62 -3.07
C GLU A 107 2.66 -15.97 -4.19
N ARG A 108 2.29 -14.70 -4.03
CA ARG A 108 1.47 -13.96 -5.00
C ARG A 108 1.81 -12.48 -5.01
N THR A 109 1.51 -11.84 -6.13
CA THR A 109 1.61 -10.39 -6.31
C THR A 109 0.27 -9.72 -6.61
N ASP A 110 -0.82 -10.50 -6.61
CA ASP A 110 -2.17 -10.00 -6.87
C ASP A 110 -3.23 -10.75 -6.05
N TYR A 111 -4.36 -10.10 -5.85
CA TYR A 111 -5.55 -10.68 -5.25
C TYR A 111 -6.81 -9.98 -5.74
N THR A 112 -7.88 -10.75 -5.98
CA THR A 112 -9.19 -10.20 -6.35
C THR A 112 -10.11 -10.22 -5.14
N VAL A 113 -10.46 -9.03 -4.64
CA VAL A 113 -11.45 -8.85 -3.58
C VAL A 113 -12.84 -9.07 -4.17
N GLN A 114 -13.57 -9.98 -3.55
CA GLN A 114 -14.98 -10.28 -3.89
C GLN A 114 -15.79 -10.29 -2.60
N LEU A 115 -16.91 -9.56 -2.59
CA LEU A 115 -17.84 -9.55 -1.46
C LEU A 115 -18.75 -10.78 -1.47
N PRO A 116 -19.29 -11.20 -0.30
CA PRO A 116 -20.15 -12.36 -0.19
C PRO A 116 -21.40 -12.28 -1.07
N ASN A 117 -22.00 -11.10 -1.22
CA ASN A 117 -23.23 -10.91 -1.99
C ASN A 117 -23.10 -9.76 -3.00
N ALA A 118 -23.79 -9.89 -4.14
CA ALA A 118 -23.75 -8.91 -5.22
C ALA A 118 -24.30 -7.51 -4.85
N GLY A 119 -25.11 -7.42 -3.78
CA GLY A 119 -25.65 -6.16 -3.29
C GLY A 119 -24.82 -5.50 -2.19
N ASP A 120 -23.76 -6.16 -1.72
CA ASP A 120 -22.90 -5.62 -0.69
C ASP A 120 -22.03 -4.48 -1.26
N GLN A 121 -21.75 -3.47 -0.44
CA GLN A 121 -20.99 -2.28 -0.81
C GLN A 121 -19.64 -2.24 -0.10
N LEU A 122 -18.57 -2.42 -0.86
CA LEU A 122 -17.21 -2.24 -0.37
C LEU A 122 -17.00 -0.80 0.09
N GLN A 123 -16.30 -0.60 1.21
CA GLN A 123 -15.98 0.71 1.76
C GLN A 123 -14.49 0.98 1.79
N THR A 124 -13.72 0.00 2.21
CA THR A 124 -12.27 0.11 2.34
C THR A 124 -11.60 -1.17 1.90
N VAL A 125 -10.46 -1.06 1.24
CA VAL A 125 -9.53 -2.15 1.01
C VAL A 125 -8.17 -1.71 1.54
N GLU A 126 -7.61 -2.46 2.48
CA GLU A 126 -6.26 -2.24 2.96
C GLU A 126 -5.35 -3.40 2.58
N VAL A 127 -4.15 -3.07 2.14
CA VAL A 127 -3.04 -4.00 2.00
C VAL A 127 -2.08 -3.77 3.14
N LYS A 128 -1.74 -4.81 3.88
CA LYS A 128 -0.82 -4.75 5.02
C LYS A 128 0.38 -5.64 4.74
N GLN A 129 1.59 -5.06 4.78
CA GLN A 129 2.84 -5.81 4.73
C GLN A 129 3.33 -6.06 6.15
N ALA A 130 3.65 -7.31 6.47
CA ALA A 130 4.12 -7.68 7.79
C ALA A 130 5.56 -7.19 8.05
N SER A 131 5.86 -6.89 9.31
CA SER A 131 7.20 -6.65 9.82
C SER A 131 7.89 -7.98 10.23
N ALA A 132 9.14 -7.88 10.69
CA ALA A 132 9.80 -8.98 11.40
C ALA A 132 9.47 -9.00 12.91
N LYS A 133 8.66 -8.04 13.37
CA LYS A 133 8.33 -7.87 14.79
C LYS A 133 6.97 -8.50 15.12
N GLN A 134 6.96 -9.36 16.13
CA GLN A 134 5.74 -9.97 16.61
C GLN A 134 4.85 -8.95 17.33
N ASP A 135 3.53 -9.06 17.15
CA ASP A 135 2.56 -8.25 17.90
C ASP A 135 2.50 -8.74 19.37
N PRO A 136 2.87 -7.89 20.34
CA PRO A 136 2.83 -8.27 21.75
C PRO A 136 1.40 -8.45 22.29
N ASN A 137 0.37 -7.97 21.57
CA ASN A 137 -1.03 -8.06 21.97
C ASN A 137 -1.76 -9.23 21.30
N ALA A 138 -1.06 -10.03 20.48
CA ALA A 138 -1.66 -11.21 19.86
C ALA A 138 -2.14 -12.20 20.93
N THR A 139 -3.41 -12.59 20.87
CA THR A 139 -4.04 -13.51 21.84
C THR A 139 -3.93 -14.97 21.44
N SER A 140 -3.62 -15.25 20.20
CA SER A 140 -3.44 -16.58 19.63
C SER A 140 -2.49 -16.47 18.44
N ASP A 141 -1.72 -17.48 18.19
CA ASP A 141 -0.76 -17.61 17.08
C ASP A 141 0.27 -16.45 16.98
N ILE A 142 1.30 -16.65 16.19
CA ILE A 142 2.29 -15.60 15.92
C ILE A 142 1.69 -14.60 14.93
N GLN A 143 1.29 -13.43 15.43
CA GLN A 143 0.89 -12.30 14.57
C GLN A 143 2.04 -11.30 14.48
N LEU A 144 2.36 -10.90 13.25
CA LEU A 144 3.37 -9.89 12.99
C LEU A 144 2.71 -8.52 12.91
N LEU A 145 3.38 -7.50 13.44
CA LEU A 145 2.97 -6.11 13.25
C LEU A 145 3.02 -5.74 11.77
N ALA A 146 2.07 -4.93 11.32
CA ALA A 146 2.16 -4.33 10.00
C ALA A 146 3.26 -3.25 9.98
N ARG A 147 4.21 -3.36 9.03
CA ARG A 147 5.24 -2.34 8.78
C ARG A 147 4.80 -1.31 7.74
N ALA A 148 3.96 -1.70 6.82
CA ALA A 148 3.44 -0.79 5.81
C ALA A 148 1.97 -1.11 5.51
N VAL A 149 1.20 -0.05 5.24
CA VAL A 149 -0.23 -0.15 4.95
C VAL A 149 -0.58 0.79 3.81
N TRP A 150 -1.27 0.27 2.81
CA TRP A 150 -1.86 1.00 1.70
C TRP A 150 -3.38 0.89 1.80
N SER A 151 -4.08 1.96 1.52
CA SER A 151 -5.54 1.99 1.67
C SER A 151 -6.22 2.56 0.42
N LEU A 152 -7.26 1.89 -0.01
CA LEU A 152 -8.26 2.37 -0.95
C LEU A 152 -9.52 2.75 -0.16
N GLN A 153 -9.93 4.01 -0.22
CA GLN A 153 -11.23 4.48 0.22
C GLN A 153 -12.21 4.42 -0.93
N VAL A 154 -13.25 3.62 -0.78
CA VAL A 154 -14.28 3.47 -1.81
C VAL A 154 -15.24 4.64 -1.75
N GLN A 155 -15.43 5.28 -2.89
CA GLN A 155 -16.48 6.27 -3.09
C GLN A 155 -17.74 5.56 -3.61
N SER A 156 -18.87 5.83 -2.98
CA SER A 156 -20.17 5.38 -3.49
C SER A 156 -20.50 6.10 -4.80
N SER A 157 -21.03 5.38 -5.75
CA SER A 157 -21.56 5.93 -7.02
C SER A 157 -22.86 6.69 -6.79
#